data_27b9ac09b56bf2df89feeeac7e60798b
#
_entry.id   27b9ac09b56bf2df89feeeac7e60798b
#
_cell.length_a   1.000
_cell.length_b   1.000
_cell.length_c   1.000
_cell.angle_alpha   90.00
_cell.angle_beta   90.00
_cell.angle_gamma   90.00
#
_symmetry.space_group_name_H-M   'P 1'
#
loop_
_entity.id
_entity.type
_entity.pdbx_description
1 polymer ?
#
loop_
_entity_poly.entity_id
_entity_poly.type
_entity_poly.pdbx_seq_one_letter_code
_entity_poly.pdbx_strand_id
1 'polypeptide(L)'
;SRGLGDVYKRQELSKRDTGKTVYILDEPTTGLHFEDIRILIGILQRLVERGNTVIVIEHNLDIIKCADYLIEIGPEGGKEGGLLVYQGKPEGLTKVQNSPTGVFLKHELK
;
A
#
# COMPACT_ATOMS: atom_id res chain seq x y z
N SER A 1 -7.70 -16.23 -15.50
CA SER A 1 -8.23 -15.58 -14.33
C SER A 1 -7.31 -14.46 -13.86
N ARG A 2 -7.87 -13.56 -13.09
CA ARG A 2 -7.13 -12.42 -12.57
C ARG A 2 -5.95 -12.84 -11.66
N GLY A 3 -6.16 -13.86 -10.84
CA GLY A 3 -5.11 -14.34 -9.94
C GLY A 3 -3.86 -14.80 -10.68
N LEU A 4 -4.05 -15.50 -11.79
CA LEU A 4 -2.93 -15.96 -12.61
C LEU A 4 -2.19 -14.79 -13.26
N GLY A 5 -2.93 -13.81 -13.79
CA GLY A 5 -2.33 -12.62 -14.36
C GLY A 5 -1.54 -11.80 -13.36
N ASP A 6 -2.05 -11.70 -12.12
CA ASP A 6 -1.36 -10.98 -11.06
C ASP A 6 -0.07 -11.68 -10.62
N VAL A 7 -0.06 -13.00 -10.56
CA VAL A 7 1.16 -13.77 -10.28
C VAL A 7 2.20 -13.52 -11.36
N TYR A 8 1.80 -13.54 -12.62
CA TYR A 8 2.70 -13.25 -13.73
C TYR A 8 3.28 -11.83 -13.63
N LYS A 9 2.45 -10.83 -13.35
CA LYS A 9 2.90 -9.45 -13.20
C LYS A 9 3.90 -9.30 -12.07
N ARG A 10 3.70 -9.99 -10.95
CA ARG A 10 4.63 -9.95 -9.83
C ARG A 10 6.00 -10.52 -10.20
N GLN A 11 6.02 -11.60 -10.97
CA GLN A 11 7.28 -12.18 -11.47
C GLN A 11 8.00 -11.21 -12.40
N GLU A 12 7.28 -10.52 -13.27
CA GLU A 12 7.84 -9.52 -14.17
C GLU A 12 8.47 -8.35 -13.40
N LEU A 13 7.77 -7.85 -12.37
CA LEU A 13 8.32 -6.80 -11.52
C LEU A 13 9.65 -7.23 -10.88
N SER A 14 9.71 -8.45 -10.35
CA SER A 14 10.91 -8.98 -9.73
C SER A 14 12.06 -9.11 -10.72
N LYS A 15 11.79 -9.54 -11.93
CA LYS A 15 12.81 -9.72 -12.98
C LYS A 15 13.41 -8.40 -13.45
N ARG A 16 12.61 -7.32 -13.45
CA ARG A 16 13.04 -6.00 -13.96
C ARG A 16 13.69 -5.14 -12.89
N ASP A 17 13.80 -5.67 -11.70
CA ASP A 17 14.34 -4.93 -10.58
C ASP A 17 15.83 -4.61 -10.79
N THR A 18 16.13 -3.32 -10.86
CA THR A 18 17.50 -2.80 -11.03
C THR A 18 18.06 -2.25 -9.71
N GLY A 19 17.26 -2.20 -8.64
CA GLY A 19 17.63 -1.57 -7.39
C GLY A 19 17.51 -0.05 -7.39
N LYS A 20 17.03 0.56 -8.49
CA LYS A 20 16.87 2.01 -8.63
C LYS A 20 15.57 2.37 -9.32
N THR A 21 14.59 1.51 -9.24
CA THR A 21 13.31 1.66 -9.93
C THR A 21 12.26 2.23 -8.98
N VAL A 22 11.38 3.07 -9.51
CA VAL A 22 10.17 3.50 -8.81
C VAL A 22 9.01 2.70 -9.38
N TYR A 23 8.35 1.94 -8.51
CA TYR A 23 7.15 1.20 -8.86
C TYR A 23 5.94 1.93 -8.33
N ILE A 24 4.94 2.14 -9.18
CA ILE A 24 3.67 2.76 -8.79
C ILE A 24 2.57 1.75 -9.06
N LEU A 25 1.88 1.32 -8.02
CA LEU A 25 0.85 0.29 -8.08
C LEU A 25 -0.47 0.86 -7.59
N ASP A 26 -1.49 0.78 -8.45
CA ASP A 26 -2.82 1.29 -8.13
C ASP A 26 -3.74 0.13 -7.76
N GLU A 27 -4.12 0.08 -6.48
CA GLU A 27 -4.98 -0.94 -5.91
C GLU A 27 -4.58 -2.38 -6.29
N PRO A 28 -3.32 -2.76 -6.05
CA PRO A 28 -2.82 -4.07 -6.50
C PRO A 28 -3.48 -5.26 -5.81
N THR A 29 -4.20 -5.05 -4.71
CA THR A 29 -4.90 -6.13 -4.00
C THR A 29 -6.27 -6.43 -4.55
N THR A 30 -6.78 -5.64 -5.50
CA THR A 30 -8.13 -5.82 -6.04
C THR A 30 -8.30 -7.22 -6.63
N GLY A 31 -9.30 -7.96 -6.14
CA GLY A 31 -9.58 -9.31 -6.61
C GLY A 31 -8.65 -10.40 -6.10
N LEU A 32 -7.68 -10.06 -5.26
CA LEU A 32 -6.78 -11.04 -4.66
C LEU A 32 -7.39 -11.67 -3.41
N HIS A 33 -7.09 -12.94 -3.20
CA HIS A 33 -7.41 -13.63 -1.97
C HIS A 33 -6.40 -13.26 -0.88
N PHE A 34 -6.77 -13.53 0.36
CA PHE A 34 -5.96 -13.22 1.52
C PHE A 34 -4.51 -13.72 1.42
N GLU A 35 -4.33 -14.96 0.95
CA GLU A 35 -2.99 -15.54 0.82
C GLU A 35 -2.16 -14.84 -0.25
N ASP A 36 -2.80 -14.43 -1.35
CA ASP A 36 -2.13 -13.71 -2.44
C ASP A 36 -1.66 -12.34 -1.98
N ILE A 37 -2.43 -11.69 -1.10
CA ILE A 37 -2.05 -10.41 -0.54
C ILE A 37 -0.78 -10.55 0.29
N ARG A 38 -0.65 -11.61 1.07
CA ARG A 38 0.56 -11.88 1.85
C ARG A 38 1.78 -12.07 0.96
N ILE A 39 1.61 -12.78 -0.16
CA ILE A 39 2.68 -12.97 -1.14
C ILE A 39 3.07 -11.64 -1.77
N LEU A 40 2.09 -10.83 -2.13
CA LEU A 40 2.33 -9.50 -2.69
C LEU A 40 3.13 -8.62 -1.73
N ILE A 41 2.73 -8.57 -0.47
CA ILE A 41 3.45 -7.81 0.55
C ILE A 41 4.92 -8.24 0.61
N GLY A 42 5.17 -9.55 0.62
CA GLY A 42 6.53 -10.06 0.65
C GLY A 42 7.36 -9.63 -0.56
N ILE A 43 6.76 -9.60 -1.74
CA ILE A 43 7.43 -9.15 -2.95
C ILE A 43 7.75 -7.65 -2.87
N LEU A 44 6.80 -6.84 -2.43
CA LEU A 44 7.00 -5.40 -2.29
C LEU A 44 8.10 -5.08 -1.28
N GLN A 45 8.13 -5.79 -0.17
CA GLN A 45 9.17 -5.62 0.84
C GLN A 45 10.55 -5.96 0.29
N ARG A 46 10.66 -7.03 -0.50
CA ARG A 46 11.93 -7.39 -1.12
C ARG A 46 12.40 -6.34 -2.13
N LEU A 47 11.48 -5.77 -2.90
CA LEU A 47 11.82 -4.68 -3.82
C LEU A 47 12.40 -3.48 -3.07
N VAL A 48 11.79 -3.10 -1.97
CA VAL A 48 12.27 -1.99 -1.13
C VAL A 48 13.64 -2.31 -0.53
N GLU A 49 13.83 -3.51 -0.02
CA GLU A 49 15.11 -3.93 0.56
C GLU A 49 16.25 -3.87 -0.44
N ARG A 50 15.96 -4.07 -1.73
CA ARG A 50 16.95 -3.95 -2.80
C ARG A 50 17.26 -2.52 -3.20
N GLY A 51 16.59 -1.54 -2.60
CA GLY A 51 16.84 -0.13 -2.86
C GLY A 51 15.81 0.56 -3.74
N ASN A 52 14.78 -0.16 -4.17
CA ASN A 52 13.71 0.43 -4.98
C ASN A 52 12.74 1.24 -4.14
N THR A 53 12.02 2.15 -4.78
CA THR A 53 10.93 2.88 -4.16
C THR A 53 9.61 2.30 -4.65
N VAL A 54 8.71 1.99 -3.74
CA VAL A 54 7.40 1.44 -4.08
C VAL A 54 6.32 2.36 -3.55
N ILE A 55 5.47 2.87 -4.44
CA ILE A 55 4.33 3.72 -4.12
C ILE A 55 3.07 2.90 -4.41
N VAL A 56 2.23 2.73 -3.40
CA VAL A 56 1.02 1.92 -3.52
C VAL A 56 -0.18 2.76 -3.15
N ILE A 57 -1.17 2.78 -4.04
CA ILE A 57 -2.48 3.39 -3.77
C ILE A 57 -3.38 2.26 -3.29
N GLU A 58 -3.84 2.32 -2.03
CA GLU A 58 -4.50 1.16 -1.45
C GLU A 58 -5.47 1.54 -0.33
N HIS A 59 -6.46 0.68 -0.11
CA HIS A 59 -7.38 0.72 1.02
C HIS A 59 -7.21 -0.49 1.93
N ASN A 60 -6.47 -1.49 1.50
CA ASN A 60 -6.27 -2.73 2.24
C ASN A 60 -5.37 -2.49 3.44
N LEU A 61 -5.88 -2.77 4.64
CA LEU A 61 -5.16 -2.50 5.89
C LEU A 61 -3.90 -3.34 6.05
N ASP A 62 -3.87 -4.53 5.47
CA ASP A 62 -2.67 -5.38 5.55
C ASP A 62 -1.50 -4.75 4.81
N ILE A 63 -1.77 -4.10 3.67
CA ILE A 63 -0.76 -3.34 2.94
C ILE A 63 -0.39 -2.07 3.71
N ILE A 64 -1.41 -1.33 4.16
CA ILE A 64 -1.21 -0.03 4.81
C ILE A 64 -0.35 -0.16 6.06
N LYS A 65 -0.61 -1.16 6.90
CA LYS A 65 0.15 -1.33 8.13
C LYS A 65 1.60 -1.74 7.90
N CYS A 66 1.94 -2.24 6.70
CA CYS A 66 3.30 -2.62 6.34
C CYS A 66 4.08 -1.49 5.70
N ALA A 67 3.47 -0.34 5.44
CA ALA A 67 4.13 0.79 4.81
C ALA A 67 5.15 1.43 5.76
N ASP A 68 6.22 1.94 5.18
CA ASP A 68 7.20 2.74 5.92
C ASP A 68 6.70 4.16 6.11
N TYR A 69 5.89 4.64 5.18
CA TYR A 69 5.38 6.01 5.16
C TYR A 69 4.00 6.01 4.54
N LEU A 70 3.08 6.74 5.15
CA LEU A 70 1.70 6.88 4.66
C LEU A 70 1.41 8.32 4.25
N ILE A 71 0.60 8.43 3.20
CA ILE A 71 0.01 9.71 2.79
C ILE A 71 -1.48 9.45 2.65
N GLU A 72 -2.29 10.09 3.48
CA GLU A 72 -3.74 9.98 3.42
C GLU A 72 -4.33 11.26 2.86
N ILE A 73 -5.10 11.11 1.79
CA ILE A 73 -5.79 12.21 1.13
C ILE A 73 -7.23 12.23 1.65
N GLY A 74 -7.77 13.43 1.80
CA GLY A 74 -9.07 13.69 2.40
C GLY A 74 -10.18 12.77 1.93
N PRO A 75 -11.20 12.54 2.80
CA PRO A 75 -12.11 11.40 2.65
C PRO A 75 -13.01 11.47 1.43
N GLU A 76 -13.19 12.64 0.85
CA GLU A 76 -14.09 12.83 -0.29
C GLU A 76 -13.33 13.25 -1.53
N GLY A 77 -13.79 12.80 -2.70
CA GLY A 77 -13.27 13.26 -3.98
C GLY A 77 -13.89 14.60 -4.38
N GLY A 78 -13.47 15.13 -5.54
CA GLY A 78 -14.03 16.35 -6.09
C GLY A 78 -13.43 17.62 -5.48
N LYS A 79 -14.21 18.71 -5.51
CA LYS A 79 -13.72 20.02 -5.09
C LYS A 79 -13.35 20.11 -3.62
N GLU A 80 -14.01 19.30 -2.80
CA GLU A 80 -13.80 19.30 -1.35
C GLU A 80 -12.90 18.17 -0.90
N GLY A 81 -12.52 17.27 -1.83
CA GLY A 81 -11.60 16.18 -1.57
C GLY A 81 -10.18 16.55 -1.95
N GLY A 82 -9.30 15.59 -1.77
CA GLY A 82 -7.90 15.72 -2.17
C GLY A 82 -7.05 16.55 -1.22
N LEU A 83 -7.57 16.90 -0.05
CA LEU A 83 -6.78 17.57 0.97
C LEU A 83 -5.95 16.56 1.73
N LEU A 84 -4.71 16.92 2.05
CA LEU A 84 -3.84 16.08 2.85
C LEU A 84 -4.38 15.98 4.28
N VAL A 85 -4.72 14.76 4.69
CA VAL A 85 -5.19 14.47 6.04
C VAL A 85 -4.02 14.12 6.96
N TYR A 86 -3.09 13.32 6.45
CA TYR A 86 -1.96 12.86 7.22
C TYR A 86 -0.79 12.48 6.31
N GLN A 87 0.42 12.69 6.77
CA GLN A 87 1.61 12.08 6.19
C GLN A 87 2.59 11.72 7.31
N GLY A 88 3.19 10.57 7.22
CA GLY A 88 4.13 10.08 8.22
C GLY A 88 4.08 8.57 8.38
N LYS A 89 4.58 8.09 9.50
CA LYS A 89 4.57 6.66 9.81
C LYS A 89 3.15 6.17 10.13
N PRO A 90 2.84 4.87 9.90
CA PRO A 90 1.51 4.33 10.19
C PRO A 90 1.02 4.59 11.61
N GLU A 91 1.89 4.51 12.59
CA GLU A 91 1.54 4.72 14.00
C GLU A 91 0.96 6.11 14.26
N GLY A 92 1.46 7.12 13.55
CA GLY A 92 0.97 8.49 13.69
C GLY A 92 -0.44 8.69 13.18
N LEU A 93 -0.84 7.90 12.16
CA LEU A 93 -2.18 8.00 11.60
C LEU A 93 -3.27 7.64 12.60
N THR A 94 -2.99 6.74 13.53
CA THR A 94 -3.95 6.33 14.55
C THR A 94 -4.36 7.46 15.48
N LYS A 95 -3.57 8.54 15.53
CA LYS A 95 -3.83 9.70 16.38
C LYS A 95 -4.61 10.80 15.67
N VAL A 96 -4.90 10.64 14.39
CA VAL A 96 -5.62 11.63 13.59
C VAL A 96 -7.12 11.40 13.75
N GLN A 97 -7.82 12.38 14.30
CA GLN A 97 -9.24 12.27 14.64
C GLN A 97 -10.15 12.06 13.43
N ASN A 98 -9.82 12.69 12.31
CA ASN A 98 -10.67 12.68 11.12
C ASN A 98 -10.26 11.64 10.08
N SER A 99 -9.45 10.68 10.45
CA SER A 99 -9.01 9.63 9.53
C SER A 99 -9.82 8.35 9.72
N PRO A 100 -10.69 7.98 8.76
CA PRO A 100 -11.35 6.67 8.82
C PRO A 100 -10.35 5.52 8.82
N THR A 101 -9.29 5.64 8.05
CA THR A 101 -8.21 4.63 8.01
C THR A 101 -7.52 4.52 9.36
N GLY A 102 -7.29 5.66 10.03
CA GLY A 102 -6.66 5.67 11.35
C GLY A 102 -7.46 4.94 12.41
N VAL A 103 -8.78 5.02 12.36
CA VAL A 103 -9.66 4.32 13.30
C VAL A 103 -9.46 2.80 13.18
N PHE A 104 -9.48 2.28 11.95
CA PHE A 104 -9.27 0.84 11.72
C PHE A 104 -7.84 0.43 12.03
N LEU A 105 -6.87 1.21 11.64
CA LEU A 105 -5.44 0.92 11.84
C LEU A 105 -5.10 0.84 13.32
N LYS A 106 -5.73 1.62 14.15
CA LYS A 106 -5.53 1.61 15.60
C LYS A 106 -5.76 0.23 16.20
N HIS A 107 -6.76 -0.49 15.69
CA HIS A 107 -7.03 -1.86 16.14
C HIS A 107 -5.98 -2.84 15.61
N GLU A 108 -5.50 -2.63 14.40
CA GLU A 108 -4.56 -3.54 13.75
C GLU A 108 -3.14 -3.45 14.31
N LEU A 109 -2.75 -2.28 14.83
CA LEU A 109 -1.39 -2.05 15.33
C LEU A 109 -1.22 -2.36 16.83
N LYS A 110 -2.26 -2.83 17.48
CA LYS A 110 -2.17 -3.19 18.90
C LYS A 110 -1.32 -4.43 19.13
#